data_9a951b6b2385dc2aa52419515340d132
#
_entry.id   9a951b6b2385dc2aa52419515340d132
#
_cell.length_a   1.000
_cell.length_b   1.000
_cell.length_c   1.000
_cell.angle_alpha   90.00
_cell.angle_beta   90.00
_cell.angle_gamma   90.00
#
_symmetry.space_group_name_H-M   'P 1'
#
loop_
_entity.id
_entity.type
_entity.pdbx_description
1 polymer ?
#
loop_
_entity_poly.entity_id
_entity_poly.type
_entity_poly.pdbx_seq_one_letter_code
_entity_poly.pdbx_strand_id
1 'polypeptide(L)'
;MPSSIRKALNELPVTLDDTYERILQNIPKQKWQHAHRLFQCMVAAIRPLRVEELAEIFAIGFGPNAAPNLVEDWRPENPEEAVFSACSSLITIIIDSDDEGSKSVQFSHFSVKEYLTSDRLQTSDVPNISQFYISSKLAHTILVRACLVVLLQLEERVDEERLSTFPLALYAAQSWVYHAKFENAASQIQDAMEDLFNPTKPHFWTWSWICDSHMLNVNGPDELPSKPLYFAVLCGFSVLVKQLITTYAQDVNDKAHHGYTPLHAASRTGDIDIARVLLDCGADLNARDFFSQTPLHWASWMGQVKVVQLFLEHGAALNAQSDSNYTPLHEASESGRLEVVRLLLDHGADVQIRDEDGLTPFQLATREGHHDIAQLLLDRAAGRD
;
A
#
# COMPACT_ATOMS: atom_id res chain seq x y z
N MET A 1 -53.90 10.36 -22.10
CA MET A 1 -53.00 9.53 -21.28
C MET A 1 -53.81 8.89 -20.18
N PRO A 2 -53.67 7.58 -19.94
CA PRO A 2 -54.34 6.90 -18.82
C PRO A 2 -53.90 7.51 -17.49
N SER A 3 -54.80 7.61 -16.52
CA SER A 3 -54.59 8.20 -15.21
C SER A 3 -53.41 7.57 -14.44
N SER A 4 -53.16 6.28 -14.66
CA SER A 4 -52.05 5.51 -14.13
C SER A 4 -50.67 5.99 -14.63
N ILE A 5 -50.57 6.36 -15.90
CA ILE A 5 -49.33 6.90 -16.50
C ILE A 5 -49.02 8.31 -15.97
N ARG A 6 -50.06 9.15 -15.80
CA ARG A 6 -49.90 10.49 -15.21
C ARG A 6 -49.47 10.40 -13.75
N LYS A 7 -49.99 9.46 -12.98
CA LYS A 7 -49.62 9.24 -11.59
C LYS A 7 -48.16 8.79 -11.51
N ALA A 8 -47.73 7.82 -12.35
CA ALA A 8 -46.37 7.34 -12.40
C ALA A 8 -45.36 8.43 -12.82
N LEU A 9 -45.73 9.30 -13.77
CA LEU A 9 -44.89 10.42 -14.19
C LEU A 9 -44.72 11.50 -13.10
N ASN A 10 -45.75 11.76 -12.30
CA ASN A 10 -45.71 12.69 -11.17
C ASN A 10 -44.95 12.13 -9.95
N GLU A 11 -44.76 10.82 -9.90
CA GLU A 11 -43.98 10.12 -8.86
C GLU A 11 -42.52 9.88 -9.25
N LEU A 12 -42.09 10.32 -10.46
CA LEU A 12 -40.69 10.25 -10.87
C LEU A 12 -39.85 11.18 -10.02
N PRO A 13 -38.68 10.73 -9.53
CA PRO A 13 -37.76 11.58 -8.81
C PRO A 13 -37.32 12.76 -9.67
N VAL A 14 -37.21 13.93 -9.06
CA VAL A 14 -36.81 15.17 -9.76
C VAL A 14 -35.29 15.23 -9.93
N THR A 15 -34.54 14.60 -9.02
CA THR A 15 -33.08 14.59 -9.02
C THR A 15 -32.54 13.16 -9.01
N LEU A 16 -31.26 13.01 -9.31
CA LEU A 16 -30.56 11.74 -9.13
C LEU A 16 -30.51 11.31 -7.66
N ASP A 17 -30.33 12.27 -6.75
CA ASP A 17 -30.31 12.03 -5.31
C ASP A 17 -31.64 11.42 -4.84
N ASP A 18 -32.79 11.98 -5.25
CA ASP A 18 -34.12 11.44 -4.95
C ASP A 18 -34.28 10.00 -5.49
N THR A 19 -33.66 9.73 -6.64
CA THR A 19 -33.65 8.39 -7.23
C THR A 19 -32.87 7.42 -6.34
N TYR A 20 -31.68 7.83 -5.87
CA TYR A 20 -30.85 6.98 -5.00
C TYR A 20 -31.50 6.76 -3.65
N GLU A 21 -32.09 7.79 -3.04
CA GLU A 21 -32.87 7.66 -1.81
C GLU A 21 -33.97 6.61 -1.93
N ARG A 22 -34.74 6.68 -3.01
CA ARG A 22 -35.81 5.71 -3.27
C ARG A 22 -35.30 4.29 -3.46
N ILE A 23 -34.16 4.13 -4.13
CA ILE A 23 -33.53 2.81 -4.29
C ILE A 23 -33.06 2.27 -2.94
N LEU A 24 -32.38 3.08 -2.13
CA LEU A 24 -31.88 2.68 -0.81
C LEU A 24 -33.02 2.33 0.15
N GLN A 25 -34.13 3.07 0.14
CA GLN A 25 -35.34 2.76 0.93
C GLN A 25 -35.97 1.42 0.56
N ASN A 26 -35.88 1.01 -0.71
CA ASN A 26 -36.46 -0.24 -1.19
C ASN A 26 -35.58 -1.47 -0.90
N ILE A 27 -34.35 -1.29 -0.38
CA ILE A 27 -33.53 -2.42 0.06
C ILE A 27 -34.20 -3.07 1.28
N PRO A 28 -34.49 -4.38 1.26
CA PRO A 28 -35.08 -5.08 2.40
C PRO A 28 -34.18 -4.97 3.65
N LYS A 29 -34.79 -4.73 4.81
CA LYS A 29 -34.04 -4.57 6.09
C LYS A 29 -33.06 -5.71 6.36
N GLN A 30 -33.40 -6.92 6.02
CA GLN A 30 -32.55 -8.11 6.17
C GLN A 30 -31.26 -8.03 5.34
N LYS A 31 -31.26 -7.23 4.25
CA LYS A 31 -30.11 -7.06 3.34
C LYS A 31 -29.30 -5.79 3.60
N TRP A 32 -29.72 -4.91 4.49
CA TRP A 32 -29.07 -3.62 4.72
C TRP A 32 -27.59 -3.76 5.07
N GLN A 33 -27.27 -4.66 5.97
CA GLN A 33 -25.90 -4.87 6.41
C GLN A 33 -25.01 -5.40 5.27
N HIS A 34 -25.55 -6.31 4.44
CA HIS A 34 -24.83 -6.83 3.28
C HIS A 34 -24.63 -5.75 2.21
N ALA A 35 -25.69 -5.00 1.87
CA ALA A 35 -25.63 -3.91 0.90
C ALA A 35 -24.65 -2.82 1.35
N HIS A 36 -24.72 -2.39 2.60
CA HIS A 36 -23.82 -1.38 3.15
C HIS A 36 -22.35 -1.84 3.10
N ARG A 37 -22.08 -3.09 3.50
CA ARG A 37 -20.74 -3.66 3.44
C ARG A 37 -20.21 -3.75 2.02
N LEU A 38 -21.04 -4.20 1.08
CA LEU A 38 -20.70 -4.24 -0.34
C LEU A 38 -20.32 -2.85 -0.85
N PHE A 39 -21.14 -1.83 -0.58
CA PHE A 39 -20.85 -0.46 -0.98
C PHE A 39 -19.58 0.09 -0.33
N GLN A 40 -19.34 -0.20 0.94
CA GLN A 40 -18.09 0.18 1.63
C GLN A 40 -16.87 -0.40 0.91
N CYS A 41 -16.89 -1.68 0.59
CA CYS A 41 -15.78 -2.32 -0.13
C CYS A 41 -15.58 -1.73 -1.53
N MET A 42 -16.68 -1.50 -2.27
CA MET A 42 -16.60 -0.89 -3.60
C MET A 42 -16.12 0.58 -3.57
N VAL A 43 -16.46 1.33 -2.53
CA VAL A 43 -15.98 2.72 -2.36
C VAL A 43 -14.49 2.77 -2.10
N ALA A 44 -13.97 1.86 -1.26
CA ALA A 44 -12.57 1.83 -0.84
C ALA A 44 -11.65 1.12 -1.82
N ALA A 45 -12.15 0.20 -2.63
CA ALA A 45 -11.34 -0.62 -3.52
C ALA A 45 -10.50 0.22 -4.50
N ILE A 46 -9.23 -0.18 -4.70
CA ILE A 46 -8.29 0.49 -5.62
C ILE A 46 -8.50 0.09 -7.08
N ARG A 47 -9.14 -1.03 -7.29
CA ARG A 47 -9.66 -1.51 -8.58
C ARG A 47 -11.04 -2.12 -8.38
N PRO A 48 -11.84 -2.28 -9.43
CA PRO A 48 -13.07 -3.06 -9.33
C PRO A 48 -12.78 -4.45 -8.74
N LEU A 49 -13.57 -4.82 -7.73
CA LEU A 49 -13.47 -6.15 -7.14
C LEU A 49 -14.20 -7.17 -8.02
N ARG A 50 -13.66 -8.39 -8.11
CA ARG A 50 -14.35 -9.49 -8.77
C ARG A 50 -15.57 -9.92 -7.95
N VAL A 51 -16.53 -10.54 -8.62
CA VAL A 51 -17.75 -11.04 -7.95
C VAL A 51 -17.40 -11.98 -6.81
N GLU A 52 -16.45 -12.89 -7.04
CA GLU A 52 -16.00 -13.88 -6.07
C GLU A 52 -15.27 -13.22 -4.89
N GLU A 53 -14.45 -12.17 -5.16
CA GLU A 53 -13.76 -11.38 -4.14
C GLU A 53 -14.76 -10.69 -3.18
N LEU A 54 -15.80 -10.08 -3.74
CA LEU A 54 -16.87 -9.45 -2.94
C LEU A 54 -17.72 -10.48 -2.19
N ALA A 55 -17.99 -11.61 -2.80
CA ALA A 55 -18.76 -12.67 -2.17
C ALA A 55 -18.03 -13.28 -0.96
N GLU A 56 -16.70 -13.39 -1.01
CA GLU A 56 -15.90 -13.86 0.11
C GLU A 56 -15.97 -12.90 1.31
N ILE A 57 -16.07 -11.58 1.08
CA ILE A 57 -16.23 -10.60 2.16
C ILE A 57 -17.52 -10.82 2.97
N PHE A 58 -18.56 -11.40 2.36
CA PHE A 58 -19.78 -11.74 3.10
C PHE A 58 -19.58 -12.90 4.08
N ALA A 59 -18.60 -13.76 3.83
CA ALA A 59 -18.23 -14.84 4.74
C ALA A 59 -17.42 -14.36 5.95
N ILE A 60 -17.03 -13.07 6.00
CA ILE A 60 -16.24 -12.53 7.10
C ILE A 60 -17.17 -11.94 8.18
N GLY A 61 -17.07 -12.48 9.38
CA GLY A 61 -17.74 -11.98 10.56
C GLY A 61 -17.04 -10.74 11.12
N PHE A 62 -17.70 -9.59 11.14
CA PHE A 62 -17.21 -8.35 11.76
C PHE A 62 -18.00 -8.09 13.05
N GLY A 63 -17.66 -8.80 14.12
CA GLY A 63 -18.28 -8.57 15.44
C GLY A 63 -17.86 -7.20 16.01
N PRO A 64 -18.74 -6.54 16.80
CA PRO A 64 -18.45 -5.24 17.39
C PRO A 64 -17.27 -5.25 18.37
N ASN A 65 -17.00 -6.40 19.02
CA ASN A 65 -15.96 -6.57 20.04
C ASN A 65 -15.07 -7.79 19.78
N ALA A 66 -15.17 -8.43 18.62
CA ALA A 66 -14.39 -9.60 18.27
C ALA A 66 -13.46 -9.32 17.10
N ALA A 67 -12.31 -9.99 17.07
CA ALA A 67 -11.48 -10.01 15.87
C ALA A 67 -12.31 -10.56 14.70
N PRO A 68 -12.21 -9.98 13.50
CA PRO A 68 -12.91 -10.52 12.34
C PRO A 68 -12.40 -11.92 12.06
N ASN A 69 -13.30 -12.80 11.65
CA ASN A 69 -12.99 -14.19 11.33
C ASN A 69 -13.71 -14.61 10.05
N LEU A 70 -13.07 -15.46 9.28
CA LEU A 70 -13.68 -16.10 8.12
C LEU A 70 -14.52 -17.30 8.61
N VAL A 71 -15.78 -17.35 8.17
CA VAL A 71 -16.70 -18.46 8.46
C VAL A 71 -17.04 -19.11 7.12
N GLU A 72 -16.42 -20.23 6.83
CA GLU A 72 -16.53 -20.91 5.54
C GLU A 72 -17.98 -21.24 5.17
N ASP A 73 -18.80 -21.64 6.14
CA ASP A 73 -20.23 -21.94 5.96
C ASP A 73 -21.06 -20.72 5.50
N TRP A 74 -20.51 -19.50 5.62
CA TRP A 74 -21.18 -18.29 5.16
C TRP A 74 -20.84 -17.93 3.72
N ARG A 75 -19.93 -18.66 3.08
CA ARG A 75 -19.63 -18.45 1.66
C ARG A 75 -20.85 -18.77 0.84
N PRO A 76 -21.32 -17.84 -0.02
CA PRO A 76 -22.50 -18.06 -0.82
C PRO A 76 -22.22 -19.13 -1.90
N GLU A 77 -23.16 -20.07 -2.08
CA GLU A 77 -23.09 -21.09 -3.14
C GLU A 77 -23.08 -20.45 -4.54
N ASN A 78 -23.77 -19.31 -4.69
CA ASN A 78 -23.77 -18.53 -5.93
C ASN A 78 -23.27 -17.09 -5.63
N PRO A 79 -21.99 -16.81 -5.85
CA PRO A 79 -21.38 -15.48 -5.63
C PRO A 79 -22.10 -14.36 -6.36
N GLU A 80 -22.47 -14.56 -7.63
CA GLU A 80 -23.11 -13.55 -8.46
C GLU A 80 -24.49 -13.18 -7.92
N GLU A 81 -25.29 -14.17 -7.57
CA GLU A 81 -26.63 -13.96 -6.98
C GLU A 81 -26.54 -13.25 -5.62
N ALA A 82 -25.58 -13.64 -4.78
CA ALA A 82 -25.36 -13.03 -3.48
C ALA A 82 -25.03 -11.54 -3.61
N VAL A 83 -24.08 -11.18 -4.47
CA VAL A 83 -23.67 -9.81 -4.73
C VAL A 83 -24.82 -9.01 -5.37
N PHE A 84 -25.44 -9.54 -6.42
CA PHE A 84 -26.48 -8.85 -7.15
C PHE A 84 -27.76 -8.65 -6.33
N SER A 85 -28.08 -9.63 -5.46
CA SER A 85 -29.24 -9.55 -4.58
C SER A 85 -29.14 -8.46 -3.51
N ALA A 86 -27.92 -7.96 -3.22
CA ALA A 86 -27.72 -6.91 -2.23
C ALA A 86 -28.29 -5.56 -2.72
N CYS A 87 -28.04 -5.18 -3.96
CA CYS A 87 -28.62 -3.99 -4.58
C CYS A 87 -28.40 -3.94 -6.10
N SER A 88 -29.21 -4.66 -6.86
CA SER A 88 -29.11 -4.75 -8.33
C SER A 88 -29.27 -3.43 -9.08
N SER A 89 -29.89 -2.41 -8.48
CA SER A 89 -30.17 -1.13 -9.15
C SER A 89 -29.00 -0.14 -9.09
N LEU A 90 -28.06 -0.32 -8.14
CA LEU A 90 -26.92 0.59 -7.95
C LEU A 90 -25.60 -0.01 -8.43
N ILE A 91 -25.58 -1.29 -8.78
CA ILE A 91 -24.37 -1.99 -9.22
C ILE A 91 -24.56 -2.63 -10.58
N THR A 92 -23.44 -2.81 -11.27
CA THR A 92 -23.39 -3.50 -12.57
C THR A 92 -22.25 -4.51 -12.52
N ILE A 93 -22.48 -5.70 -13.06
CA ILE A 93 -21.44 -6.71 -13.26
C ILE A 93 -20.93 -6.56 -14.69
N ILE A 94 -19.62 -6.39 -14.84
CA ILE A 94 -18.94 -6.23 -16.11
C ILE A 94 -18.07 -7.47 -16.34
N ILE A 95 -18.16 -8.05 -17.54
CA ILE A 95 -17.26 -9.12 -17.97
C ILE A 95 -15.98 -8.47 -18.46
N ASP A 96 -14.85 -8.84 -17.87
CA ASP A 96 -13.55 -8.32 -18.27
C ASP A 96 -13.15 -8.94 -19.61
N SER A 97 -12.79 -8.08 -20.59
CA SER A 97 -12.43 -8.54 -21.93
C SER A 97 -11.01 -9.14 -21.96
N ASP A 98 -10.17 -8.78 -21.00
CA ASP A 98 -8.75 -9.12 -20.98
C ASP A 98 -8.45 -10.37 -20.13
N ASP A 99 -9.42 -10.81 -19.31
CA ASP A 99 -9.30 -11.98 -18.44
C ASP A 99 -10.50 -12.90 -18.68
N GLU A 100 -10.27 -13.98 -19.45
CA GLU A 100 -11.31 -14.89 -20.01
C GLU A 100 -12.38 -15.27 -18.97
N GLY A 101 -13.46 -14.48 -18.94
CA GLY A 101 -14.67 -14.77 -18.17
C GLY A 101 -14.70 -14.21 -16.76
N SER A 102 -13.71 -13.46 -16.30
CA SER A 102 -13.78 -12.82 -14.99
C SER A 102 -14.84 -11.71 -14.97
N LYS A 103 -15.57 -11.65 -13.86
CA LYS A 103 -16.67 -10.69 -13.68
C LYS A 103 -16.31 -9.71 -12.56
N SER A 104 -16.26 -8.43 -12.88
CA SER A 104 -16.03 -7.36 -11.90
C SER A 104 -17.30 -6.61 -11.57
N VAL A 105 -17.39 -6.05 -10.36
CA VAL A 105 -18.53 -5.29 -9.86
C VAL A 105 -18.19 -3.80 -9.82
N GLN A 106 -19.05 -3.00 -10.40
CA GLN A 106 -18.91 -1.55 -10.42
C GLN A 106 -20.24 -0.89 -10.04
N PHE A 107 -20.17 0.38 -9.61
CA PHE A 107 -21.38 1.19 -9.51
C PHE A 107 -21.96 1.43 -10.90
N SER A 108 -23.28 1.35 -11.02
CA SER A 108 -24.00 1.58 -12.28
C SER A 108 -23.75 2.98 -12.86
N HIS A 109 -23.41 3.94 -12.00
CA HIS A 109 -23.03 5.29 -12.37
C HIS A 109 -22.06 5.85 -11.31
N PHE A 110 -21.09 6.69 -11.73
CA PHE A 110 -20.06 7.27 -10.82
C PHE A 110 -20.69 8.10 -9.69
N SER A 111 -21.81 8.79 -9.96
CA SER A 111 -22.49 9.61 -8.95
C SER A 111 -23.11 8.79 -7.80
N VAL A 112 -23.26 7.47 -7.93
CA VAL A 112 -23.66 6.61 -6.81
C VAL A 112 -22.61 6.66 -5.70
N LYS A 113 -21.33 6.53 -6.07
CA LYS A 113 -20.23 6.64 -5.13
C LYS A 113 -20.19 8.01 -4.45
N GLU A 114 -20.34 9.08 -5.24
CA GLU A 114 -20.38 10.46 -4.71
C GLU A 114 -21.54 10.66 -3.74
N TYR A 115 -22.73 10.14 -4.08
CA TYR A 115 -23.89 10.22 -3.22
C TYR A 115 -23.71 9.46 -1.90
N LEU A 116 -23.21 8.21 -1.94
CA LEU A 116 -23.00 7.38 -0.76
C LEU A 116 -21.96 7.96 0.22
N THR A 117 -21.05 8.78 -0.26
CA THR A 117 -20.00 9.44 0.55
C THR A 117 -20.31 10.91 0.87
N SER A 118 -21.48 11.43 0.46
CA SER A 118 -21.84 12.84 0.62
C SER A 118 -22.41 13.15 1.99
N ASP A 119 -22.16 14.38 2.46
CA ASP A 119 -22.77 14.92 3.70
C ASP A 119 -24.30 14.96 3.60
N ARG A 120 -24.87 15.05 2.37
CA ARG A 120 -26.33 15.03 2.15
C ARG A 120 -26.95 13.72 2.63
N LEU A 121 -26.33 12.58 2.32
CA LEU A 121 -26.80 11.29 2.79
C LEU A 121 -26.62 11.15 4.30
N GLN A 122 -25.52 11.66 4.85
CA GLN A 122 -25.24 11.63 6.27
C GLN A 122 -26.31 12.41 7.09
N THR A 123 -26.73 13.55 6.57
CA THR A 123 -27.66 14.47 7.24
C THR A 123 -29.12 14.34 6.77
N SER A 124 -29.43 13.33 5.97
CA SER A 124 -30.77 13.15 5.41
C SER A 124 -31.81 12.89 6.50
N ASP A 125 -32.89 13.65 6.43
CA ASP A 125 -34.09 13.48 7.29
C ASP A 125 -34.95 12.28 6.92
N VAL A 126 -34.63 11.63 5.80
CA VAL A 126 -35.37 10.45 5.32
C VAL A 126 -35.06 9.26 6.21
N PRO A 127 -36.07 8.62 6.81
CA PRO A 127 -35.85 7.53 7.75
C PRO A 127 -35.03 6.39 7.15
N ASN A 128 -34.01 5.96 7.90
CA ASN A 128 -33.17 4.78 7.63
C ASN A 128 -32.25 4.84 6.41
N ILE A 129 -32.10 5.96 5.70
CA ILE A 129 -31.13 6.02 4.61
C ILE A 129 -29.76 6.50 5.03
N SER A 130 -29.67 7.35 6.06
CA SER A 130 -28.41 7.85 6.60
C SER A 130 -27.45 6.73 7.05
N GLN A 131 -27.99 5.55 7.37
CA GLN A 131 -27.18 4.36 7.66
C GLN A 131 -26.33 3.87 6.49
N PHE A 132 -26.69 4.23 5.23
CA PHE A 132 -25.92 3.90 4.06
C PHE A 132 -24.79 4.89 3.77
N TYR A 133 -24.69 5.95 4.58
CA TYR A 133 -23.54 6.85 4.49
C TYR A 133 -22.24 6.10 4.72
N ILE A 134 -21.26 6.36 3.87
CA ILE A 134 -19.97 5.69 3.89
C ILE A 134 -18.86 6.70 4.18
N SER A 135 -18.29 6.61 5.37
CA SER A 135 -17.03 7.25 5.67
C SER A 135 -15.88 6.49 4.97
N SER A 136 -15.06 7.20 4.20
CA SER A 136 -13.91 6.60 3.52
C SER A 136 -12.99 5.87 4.49
N LYS A 137 -12.73 6.45 5.66
CA LYS A 137 -11.93 5.83 6.72
C LYS A 137 -12.49 4.47 7.15
N LEU A 138 -13.79 4.40 7.42
CA LEU A 138 -14.43 3.15 7.84
C LEU A 138 -14.41 2.12 6.72
N ALA A 139 -14.64 2.54 5.48
CA ALA A 139 -14.61 1.67 4.31
C ALA A 139 -13.23 1.02 4.11
N HIS A 140 -12.14 1.82 4.19
CA HIS A 140 -10.78 1.28 4.15
C HIS A 140 -10.48 0.37 5.34
N THR A 141 -10.96 0.71 6.54
CA THR A 141 -10.77 -0.14 7.74
C THR A 141 -11.47 -1.50 7.58
N ILE A 142 -12.67 -1.54 7.03
CA ILE A 142 -13.39 -2.79 6.80
C ILE A 142 -12.66 -3.65 5.76
N LEU A 143 -12.23 -3.02 4.67
CA LEU A 143 -11.57 -3.75 3.58
C LEU A 143 -10.21 -4.29 4.00
N VAL A 144 -9.41 -3.52 4.74
CA VAL A 144 -8.13 -4.04 5.26
C VAL A 144 -8.32 -5.16 6.28
N ARG A 145 -9.35 -5.08 7.13
CA ARG A 145 -9.67 -6.17 8.06
C ARG A 145 -10.06 -7.43 7.29
N ALA A 146 -10.85 -7.31 6.23
CA ALA A 146 -11.18 -8.44 5.36
C ALA A 146 -9.92 -9.04 4.70
N CYS A 147 -9.05 -8.20 4.17
CA CYS A 147 -7.79 -8.65 3.57
C CYS A 147 -6.92 -9.42 4.55
N LEU A 148 -6.71 -8.88 5.76
CA LEU A 148 -5.87 -9.53 6.76
C LEU A 148 -6.47 -10.85 7.26
N VAL A 149 -7.78 -10.92 7.44
CA VAL A 149 -8.44 -12.19 7.81
C VAL A 149 -8.15 -13.28 6.80
N VAL A 150 -8.27 -12.98 5.50
CA VAL A 150 -8.00 -13.97 4.46
C VAL A 150 -6.51 -14.35 4.44
N LEU A 151 -5.60 -13.38 4.53
CA LEU A 151 -4.16 -13.67 4.55
C LEU A 151 -3.73 -14.52 5.75
N LEU A 152 -4.38 -14.35 6.90
CA LEU A 152 -4.12 -15.14 8.11
C LEU A 152 -4.72 -16.57 8.08
N GLN A 153 -5.56 -16.90 7.09
CA GLN A 153 -5.99 -18.28 6.84
C GLN A 153 -4.99 -19.08 5.99
N LEU A 154 -4.03 -18.40 5.38
CA LEU A 154 -3.04 -19.02 4.50
C LEU A 154 -1.84 -19.48 5.36
N GLU A 155 -1.86 -20.71 5.82
CA GLU A 155 -0.89 -21.22 6.82
C GLU A 155 0.37 -21.87 6.21
N GLU A 156 0.38 -22.17 4.90
CA GLU A 156 1.49 -22.87 4.24
C GLU A 156 1.75 -22.30 2.83
N ARG A 157 2.78 -22.79 2.14
CA ARG A 157 2.99 -22.52 0.72
C ARG A 157 1.71 -22.89 -0.04
N VAL A 158 1.07 -21.85 -0.56
CA VAL A 158 -0.22 -21.97 -1.26
C VAL A 158 0.09 -22.15 -2.73
N ASP A 159 -0.32 -23.29 -3.31
CA ASP A 159 -0.34 -23.50 -4.74
C ASP A 159 -1.52 -22.73 -5.38
N GLU A 160 -1.56 -22.71 -6.71
CA GLU A 160 -2.63 -22.03 -7.45
C GLU A 160 -4.02 -22.62 -7.12
N GLU A 161 -4.10 -23.93 -6.89
CA GLU A 161 -5.36 -24.62 -6.55
C GLU A 161 -5.88 -24.13 -5.21
N ARG A 162 -5.02 -24.04 -4.19
CA ARG A 162 -5.42 -23.52 -2.87
C ARG A 162 -5.67 -22.01 -2.90
N LEU A 163 -4.91 -21.26 -3.69
CA LEU A 163 -5.17 -19.81 -3.85
C LEU A 163 -6.55 -19.56 -4.46
N SER A 164 -7.00 -20.41 -5.38
CA SER A 164 -8.33 -20.31 -5.99
C SER A 164 -9.46 -20.52 -4.99
N THR A 165 -9.21 -21.21 -3.86
CA THR A 165 -10.19 -21.36 -2.77
C THR A 165 -10.37 -20.11 -1.90
N PHE A 166 -9.50 -19.10 -2.06
CA PHE A 166 -9.54 -17.80 -1.38
C PHE A 166 -9.56 -16.66 -2.42
N PRO A 167 -10.70 -16.41 -3.08
CA PRO A 167 -10.78 -15.43 -4.17
C PRO A 167 -10.19 -14.05 -3.84
N LEU A 168 -10.38 -13.58 -2.59
CA LEU A 168 -9.88 -12.28 -2.13
C LEU A 168 -8.36 -12.26 -1.88
N ALA A 169 -7.69 -13.41 -1.81
CA ALA A 169 -6.29 -13.50 -1.35
C ALA A 169 -5.32 -12.68 -2.21
N LEU A 170 -5.46 -12.71 -3.53
CA LEU A 170 -4.59 -11.94 -4.43
C LEU A 170 -4.80 -10.43 -4.27
N TYR A 171 -6.06 -9.98 -4.24
CA TYR A 171 -6.36 -8.59 -3.95
C TYR A 171 -5.83 -8.18 -2.57
N ALA A 172 -6.06 -9.03 -1.57
CA ALA A 172 -5.60 -8.80 -0.21
C ALA A 172 -4.08 -8.62 -0.16
N ALA A 173 -3.32 -9.54 -0.74
CA ALA A 173 -1.86 -9.49 -0.74
C ALA A 173 -1.31 -8.19 -1.36
N GLN A 174 -1.90 -7.73 -2.44
CA GLN A 174 -1.44 -6.55 -3.18
C GLN A 174 -1.90 -5.22 -2.58
N SER A 175 -3.03 -5.20 -1.87
CA SER A 175 -3.77 -3.95 -1.58
C SER A 175 -3.89 -3.62 -0.09
N TRP A 176 -3.72 -4.58 0.82
CA TRP A 176 -3.96 -4.35 2.25
C TRP A 176 -3.12 -3.21 2.84
N VAL A 177 -1.85 -3.08 2.41
CA VAL A 177 -0.94 -2.03 2.87
C VAL A 177 -1.48 -0.64 2.52
N TYR A 178 -2.02 -0.47 1.30
CA TYR A 178 -2.64 0.78 0.88
C TYR A 178 -3.81 1.15 1.80
N HIS A 179 -4.69 0.19 2.09
CA HIS A 179 -5.83 0.42 2.97
C HIS A 179 -5.41 0.65 4.42
N ALA A 180 -4.37 -0.03 4.91
CA ALA A 180 -3.83 0.15 6.25
C ALA A 180 -3.26 1.56 6.48
N LYS A 181 -2.67 2.16 5.45
CA LYS A 181 -2.11 3.52 5.51
C LYS A 181 -3.17 4.62 5.48
N PHE A 182 -4.38 4.31 5.02
CA PHE A 182 -5.43 5.32 4.88
C PHE A 182 -5.89 5.83 6.26
N GLU A 183 -5.71 7.13 6.50
CA GLU A 183 -6.15 7.83 7.72
C GLU A 183 -5.88 7.08 9.05
N ASN A 184 -4.70 6.45 9.17
CA ASN A 184 -4.31 5.67 10.35
C ASN A 184 -5.20 4.44 10.64
N ALA A 185 -5.78 3.81 9.62
CA ALA A 185 -6.52 2.55 9.78
C ALA A 185 -5.65 1.46 10.45
N ALA A 186 -4.32 1.51 10.30
CA ALA A 186 -3.36 0.60 10.91
C ALA A 186 -3.53 0.45 12.43
N SER A 187 -3.92 1.50 13.15
CA SER A 187 -4.13 1.44 14.60
C SER A 187 -5.26 0.48 15.03
N GLN A 188 -6.20 0.18 14.14
CA GLN A 188 -7.35 -0.70 14.42
C GLN A 188 -7.11 -2.15 14.02
N ILE A 189 -5.98 -2.42 13.38
CA ILE A 189 -5.61 -3.75 12.85
C ILE A 189 -4.24 -4.20 13.35
N GLN A 190 -3.73 -3.55 14.41
CA GLN A 190 -2.38 -3.78 14.92
C GLN A 190 -2.16 -5.27 15.24
N ASP A 191 -3.06 -5.91 15.97
CA ASP A 191 -2.95 -7.32 16.35
C ASP A 191 -2.86 -8.25 15.13
N ALA A 192 -3.67 -7.98 14.09
CA ALA A 192 -3.67 -8.78 12.87
C ALA A 192 -2.39 -8.56 12.05
N MET A 193 -1.83 -7.34 12.04
CA MET A 193 -0.54 -7.04 11.43
C MET A 193 0.60 -7.75 12.17
N GLU A 194 0.56 -7.75 13.50
CA GLU A 194 1.52 -8.47 14.33
C GLU A 194 1.49 -9.97 14.04
N ASP A 195 0.30 -10.54 13.93
CA ASP A 195 0.12 -11.94 13.56
C ASP A 195 0.65 -12.25 12.16
N LEU A 196 0.40 -11.36 11.18
CA LEU A 196 0.90 -11.52 9.81
C LEU A 196 2.44 -11.48 9.74
N PHE A 197 3.06 -10.55 10.48
CA PHE A 197 4.51 -10.35 10.48
C PHE A 197 5.26 -11.19 11.54
N ASN A 198 4.56 -12.00 12.32
CA ASN A 198 5.17 -12.84 13.34
C ASN A 198 6.12 -13.84 12.68
N PRO A 199 7.45 -13.77 12.97
CA PRO A 199 8.44 -14.63 12.34
C PRO A 199 8.31 -16.11 12.70
N THR A 200 7.53 -16.44 13.76
CA THR A 200 7.27 -17.83 14.18
C THR A 200 6.09 -18.45 13.47
N LYS A 201 5.33 -17.66 12.70
CA LYS A 201 4.14 -18.09 11.93
C LYS A 201 4.44 -18.09 10.43
N PRO A 202 3.76 -18.92 9.65
CA PRO A 202 3.99 -19.01 8.20
C PRO A 202 3.40 -17.85 7.38
N HIS A 203 2.46 -17.10 7.95
CA HIS A 203 1.63 -16.11 7.23
C HIS A 203 2.44 -15.06 6.46
N PHE A 204 3.52 -14.55 7.07
CA PHE A 204 4.39 -13.57 6.40
C PHE A 204 5.02 -14.14 5.13
N TRP A 205 5.50 -15.36 5.18
CA TRP A 205 6.15 -16.05 4.05
C TRP A 205 5.17 -16.28 2.92
N THR A 206 3.96 -16.71 3.25
CA THR A 206 2.89 -16.92 2.28
C THR A 206 2.48 -15.61 1.62
N TRP A 207 2.30 -14.55 2.40
CA TRP A 207 1.98 -13.23 1.87
C TRP A 207 3.10 -12.69 0.96
N SER A 208 4.37 -12.75 1.39
CA SER A 208 5.51 -12.27 0.60
C SER A 208 5.64 -13.05 -0.71
N TRP A 209 5.44 -14.36 -0.68
CA TRP A 209 5.46 -15.20 -1.88
C TRP A 209 4.36 -14.81 -2.88
N ILE A 210 3.13 -14.55 -2.42
CA ILE A 210 2.04 -14.09 -3.29
C ILE A 210 2.39 -12.74 -3.93
N CYS A 211 2.99 -11.82 -3.15
CA CYS A 211 3.44 -10.53 -3.67
C CYS A 211 4.56 -10.68 -4.72
N ASP A 212 5.58 -11.47 -4.42
CA ASP A 212 6.76 -11.62 -5.27
C ASP A 212 6.42 -12.37 -6.58
N SER A 213 5.63 -13.44 -6.52
CA SER A 213 5.24 -14.22 -7.69
C SER A 213 4.41 -13.44 -8.71
N HIS A 214 3.60 -12.48 -8.25
CA HIS A 214 2.73 -11.69 -9.11
C HIS A 214 3.25 -10.29 -9.45
N MET A 215 4.18 -9.73 -8.65
CA MET A 215 4.68 -8.38 -8.84
C MET A 215 6.04 -8.31 -9.55
N LEU A 216 6.90 -9.31 -9.40
CA LEU A 216 8.30 -9.22 -9.84
C LEU A 216 8.66 -10.18 -10.98
N ASN A 217 7.76 -11.06 -11.41
CA ASN A 217 8.05 -12.06 -12.47
C ASN A 217 9.35 -12.85 -12.20
N VAL A 218 9.69 -13.09 -10.93
CA VAL A 218 10.94 -13.72 -10.49
C VAL A 218 10.74 -15.23 -10.54
N ASN A 219 11.37 -15.86 -11.51
CA ASN A 219 11.42 -17.30 -11.66
C ASN A 219 12.43 -17.88 -10.66
N GLY A 220 11.97 -18.40 -9.53
CA GLY A 220 12.77 -19.32 -8.75
C GLY A 220 12.42 -19.42 -7.25
N PRO A 221 12.29 -20.66 -6.73
CA PRO A 221 12.04 -20.91 -5.31
C PRO A 221 13.29 -20.79 -4.43
N ASP A 222 14.44 -20.40 -4.97
CA ASP A 222 15.75 -20.45 -4.31
C ASP A 222 16.25 -19.08 -3.79
N GLU A 223 15.52 -17.99 -3.98
CA GLU A 223 15.91 -16.70 -3.43
C GLU A 223 15.51 -16.59 -1.95
N LEU A 224 16.43 -16.09 -1.13
CA LEU A 224 16.25 -15.92 0.31
C LEU A 224 14.94 -15.16 0.59
N PRO A 225 14.04 -15.75 1.39
CA PRO A 225 12.76 -15.13 1.64
C PRO A 225 12.95 -13.77 2.28
N SER A 226 12.19 -12.82 1.80
CA SER A 226 12.16 -11.46 2.31
C SER A 226 11.92 -11.42 3.83
N LYS A 227 12.59 -10.55 4.54
CA LYS A 227 12.56 -10.54 6.01
C LYS A 227 11.41 -9.68 6.53
N PRO A 228 10.67 -10.11 7.58
CA PRO A 228 9.56 -9.36 8.13
C PRO A 228 9.90 -7.91 8.49
N LEU A 229 11.03 -7.69 9.15
CA LEU A 229 11.47 -6.34 9.53
C LEU A 229 11.70 -5.44 8.32
N TYR A 230 12.35 -5.95 7.26
CA TYR A 230 12.59 -5.21 6.03
C TYR A 230 11.28 -4.74 5.39
N PHE A 231 10.29 -5.63 5.29
CA PHE A 231 8.97 -5.29 4.73
C PHE A 231 8.16 -4.36 5.63
N ALA A 232 8.22 -4.53 6.95
CA ALA A 232 7.56 -3.61 7.88
C ALA A 232 8.08 -2.17 7.71
N VAL A 233 9.39 -2.02 7.47
CA VAL A 233 10.01 -0.72 7.13
C VAL A 233 9.51 -0.21 5.79
N LEU A 234 9.50 -1.02 4.74
CA LEU A 234 8.97 -0.64 3.42
C LEU A 234 7.50 -0.21 3.48
N CYS A 235 6.73 -0.89 4.32
CA CYS A 235 5.33 -0.53 4.55
C CYS A 235 5.16 0.72 5.42
N GLY A 236 6.21 1.22 6.10
CA GLY A 236 6.13 2.41 6.94
C GLY A 236 5.36 2.19 8.25
N PHE A 237 5.32 0.97 8.79
CA PHE A 237 4.62 0.64 10.03
C PHE A 237 5.53 0.76 11.25
N SER A 238 5.76 1.97 11.72
CA SER A 238 6.74 2.29 12.77
C SER A 238 6.49 1.54 14.10
N VAL A 239 5.24 1.33 14.48
CA VAL A 239 4.87 0.56 15.69
C VAL A 239 5.27 -0.90 15.51
N LEU A 240 4.94 -1.50 14.37
CA LEU A 240 5.29 -2.88 14.04
C LEU A 240 6.82 -3.07 13.96
N VAL A 241 7.54 -2.11 13.36
CA VAL A 241 9.03 -2.12 13.31
C VAL A 241 9.62 -2.20 14.72
N LYS A 242 9.17 -1.33 15.63
CA LYS A 242 9.62 -1.36 17.04
C LYS A 242 9.34 -2.70 17.69
N GLN A 243 8.18 -3.26 17.46
CA GLN A 243 7.75 -4.52 18.04
C GLN A 243 8.55 -5.72 17.50
N LEU A 244 8.81 -5.75 16.18
CA LEU A 244 9.65 -6.81 15.58
C LEU A 244 11.05 -6.81 16.17
N ILE A 245 11.61 -5.64 16.43
CA ILE A 245 12.94 -5.51 17.06
C ILE A 245 12.88 -5.91 18.54
N THR A 246 11.93 -5.38 19.32
CA THR A 246 11.93 -5.51 20.78
C THR A 246 11.36 -6.83 21.27
N THR A 247 10.28 -7.31 20.66
CA THR A 247 9.57 -8.52 21.10
C THR A 247 10.11 -9.77 20.43
N TYR A 248 10.41 -9.69 19.13
CA TYR A 248 10.88 -10.84 18.36
C TYR A 248 12.40 -10.85 18.15
N ALA A 249 13.12 -9.89 18.75
CA ALA A 249 14.58 -9.75 18.68
C ALA A 249 15.13 -9.87 17.24
N GLN A 250 14.40 -9.32 16.26
CA GLN A 250 14.87 -9.32 14.88
C GLN A 250 16.12 -8.46 14.72
N ASP A 251 17.11 -8.98 14.01
CA ASP A 251 18.35 -8.26 13.74
C ASP A 251 18.07 -7.08 12.81
N VAL A 252 18.39 -5.88 13.29
CA VAL A 252 18.25 -4.62 12.52
C VAL A 252 19.18 -4.56 11.32
N ASN A 253 20.19 -5.42 11.25
CA ASN A 253 21.15 -5.53 10.17
C ASN A 253 20.91 -6.75 9.27
N ASP A 254 19.84 -7.50 9.50
CA ASP A 254 19.53 -8.69 8.72
C ASP A 254 19.27 -8.30 7.26
N LYS A 255 19.93 -9.05 6.36
CA LYS A 255 19.91 -8.74 4.92
C LYS A 255 18.74 -9.47 4.25
N ALA A 256 17.92 -8.70 3.55
CA ALA A 256 16.92 -9.19 2.62
C ALA A 256 17.54 -9.47 1.23
N HIS A 257 16.71 -9.70 0.22
CA HIS A 257 17.14 -9.88 -1.16
C HIS A 257 18.11 -8.78 -1.61
N HIS A 258 19.07 -9.11 -2.45
CA HIS A 258 20.15 -8.21 -2.91
C HIS A 258 21.02 -7.61 -1.78
N GLY A 259 20.99 -8.16 -0.57
CA GLY A 259 21.79 -7.68 0.55
C GLY A 259 21.26 -6.41 1.21
N TYR A 260 20.01 -6.02 0.93
CA TYR A 260 19.38 -4.83 1.52
C TYR A 260 19.08 -5.02 2.99
N THR A 261 19.50 -4.05 3.81
CA THR A 261 19.13 -3.99 5.23
C THR A 261 17.85 -3.18 5.44
N PRO A 262 17.20 -3.26 6.59
CA PRO A 262 16.09 -2.38 6.94
C PRO A 262 16.42 -0.89 6.79
N LEU A 263 17.69 -0.48 7.02
CA LEU A 263 18.09 0.91 6.85
C LEU A 263 18.14 1.34 5.37
N HIS A 264 18.47 0.44 4.43
CA HIS A 264 18.30 0.70 2.99
C HIS A 264 16.83 0.91 2.63
N ALA A 265 15.92 0.11 3.21
CA ALA A 265 14.49 0.29 3.00
C ALA A 265 13.99 1.65 3.52
N ALA A 266 14.42 2.06 4.72
CA ALA A 266 14.09 3.37 5.28
C ALA A 266 14.64 4.53 4.42
N SER A 267 15.84 4.34 3.84
CA SER A 267 16.43 5.29 2.90
C SER A 267 15.59 5.47 1.64
N ARG A 268 15.06 4.37 1.11
CA ARG A 268 14.20 4.40 -0.08
C ARG A 268 12.86 5.08 0.17
N THR A 269 12.23 4.79 1.32
CA THR A 269 10.90 5.35 1.66
C THR A 269 10.96 6.79 2.17
N GLY A 270 12.10 7.22 2.73
CA GLY A 270 12.26 8.54 3.33
C GLY A 270 11.64 8.68 4.71
N ASP A 271 11.30 7.56 5.36
CA ASP A 271 10.69 7.57 6.70
C ASP A 271 11.76 7.84 7.76
N ILE A 272 11.87 9.11 8.15
CA ILE A 272 12.87 9.57 9.12
C ILE A 272 12.64 8.95 10.51
N ASP A 273 11.39 8.72 10.91
CA ASP A 273 11.09 8.19 12.25
C ASP A 273 11.51 6.73 12.34
N ILE A 274 11.28 5.95 11.29
CA ILE A 274 11.76 4.56 11.19
C ILE A 274 13.29 4.53 11.08
N ALA A 275 13.90 5.38 10.26
CA ALA A 275 15.35 5.46 10.14
C ALA A 275 16.01 5.75 11.52
N ARG A 276 15.45 6.67 12.30
CA ARG A 276 15.89 6.96 13.66
C ARG A 276 15.76 5.76 14.59
N VAL A 277 14.62 5.09 14.58
CA VAL A 277 14.41 3.87 15.38
C VAL A 277 15.43 2.79 15.05
N LEU A 278 15.72 2.57 13.77
CA LEU A 278 16.72 1.59 13.35
C LEU A 278 18.12 1.95 13.83
N LEU A 279 18.53 3.22 13.72
CA LEU A 279 19.83 3.72 14.20
C LEU A 279 19.93 3.59 15.72
N ASP A 280 18.90 3.97 16.47
CA ASP A 280 18.86 3.83 17.94
C ASP A 280 18.97 2.36 18.38
N CYS A 281 18.53 1.42 17.53
CA CYS A 281 18.67 -0.02 17.76
C CYS A 281 19.96 -0.63 17.20
N GLY A 282 20.90 0.19 16.71
CA GLY A 282 22.22 -0.26 16.26
C GLY A 282 22.30 -0.70 14.80
N ALA A 283 21.43 -0.16 13.92
CA ALA A 283 21.56 -0.38 12.49
C ALA A 283 22.92 0.13 11.98
N ASP A 284 23.60 -0.68 11.18
CA ASP A 284 24.86 -0.30 10.53
C ASP A 284 24.60 0.73 9.43
N LEU A 285 24.99 1.97 9.71
CA LEU A 285 24.83 3.12 8.83
C LEU A 285 25.61 2.97 7.51
N ASN A 286 26.65 2.14 7.52
CA ASN A 286 27.53 1.90 6.37
C ASN A 286 27.39 0.47 5.81
N ALA A 287 26.28 -0.23 6.15
CA ALA A 287 25.98 -1.52 5.57
C ALA A 287 26.00 -1.46 4.04
N ARG A 288 26.52 -2.50 3.41
CA ARG A 288 26.64 -2.57 1.95
C ARG A 288 25.67 -3.63 1.39
N ASP A 289 24.92 -3.24 0.38
CA ASP A 289 24.15 -4.17 -0.44
C ASP A 289 25.04 -4.95 -1.42
N PHE A 290 24.46 -5.73 -2.34
CA PHE A 290 25.25 -6.51 -3.32
C PHE A 290 25.95 -5.65 -4.38
N PHE A 291 25.60 -4.38 -4.52
CA PHE A 291 26.24 -3.41 -5.39
C PHE A 291 27.23 -2.50 -4.62
N SER A 292 27.54 -2.88 -3.38
CA SER A 292 28.35 -2.10 -2.45
C SER A 292 27.78 -0.70 -2.14
N GLN A 293 26.49 -0.47 -2.43
CA GLN A 293 25.80 0.76 -2.06
C GLN A 293 25.48 0.79 -0.57
N THR A 294 25.56 1.95 0.05
CA THR A 294 25.18 2.19 1.45
C THR A 294 23.78 2.80 1.54
N PRO A 295 23.13 2.81 2.71
CA PRO A 295 21.88 3.54 2.92
C PRO A 295 21.95 5.01 2.49
N LEU A 296 23.12 5.66 2.62
CA LEU A 296 23.31 7.04 2.16
C LEU A 296 23.24 7.18 0.63
N HIS A 297 23.74 6.19 -0.14
CA HIS A 297 23.57 6.19 -1.61
C HIS A 297 22.09 6.17 -1.97
N TRP A 298 21.33 5.27 -1.35
CA TRP A 298 19.89 5.13 -1.60
C TRP A 298 19.10 6.38 -1.22
N ALA A 299 19.37 6.96 -0.05
CA ALA A 299 18.73 8.19 0.38
C ALA A 299 19.05 9.36 -0.58
N SER A 300 20.28 9.39 -1.09
CA SER A 300 20.75 10.41 -2.04
C SER A 300 20.10 10.26 -3.40
N TRP A 301 20.05 9.04 -3.92
CA TRP A 301 19.35 8.74 -5.18
C TRP A 301 17.88 9.11 -5.13
N MET A 302 17.19 8.74 -4.04
CA MET A 302 15.76 9.03 -3.84
C MET A 302 15.47 10.51 -3.54
N GLY A 303 16.48 11.29 -3.13
CA GLY A 303 16.29 12.70 -2.77
C GLY A 303 15.72 12.90 -1.36
N GLN A 304 15.98 11.99 -0.44
CA GLN A 304 15.42 11.99 0.92
C GLN A 304 16.21 12.91 1.87
N VAL A 305 16.09 14.23 1.68
CA VAL A 305 16.89 15.26 2.37
C VAL A 305 16.98 15.05 3.88
N LYS A 306 15.84 14.79 4.55
CA LYS A 306 15.80 14.61 6.01
C LYS A 306 16.54 13.34 6.47
N VAL A 307 16.47 12.26 5.69
CA VAL A 307 17.17 11.01 5.98
C VAL A 307 18.66 11.18 5.73
N VAL A 308 19.04 11.84 4.63
CA VAL A 308 20.46 12.18 4.34
C VAL A 308 21.04 13.00 5.49
N GLN A 309 20.35 14.06 5.94
CA GLN A 309 20.77 14.86 7.07
C GLN A 309 20.99 14.02 8.33
N LEU A 310 20.00 13.17 8.66
CA LEU A 310 20.09 12.27 9.82
C LEU A 310 21.33 11.37 9.74
N PHE A 311 21.61 10.81 8.56
CA PHE A 311 22.74 9.91 8.37
C PHE A 311 24.09 10.64 8.50
N LEU A 312 24.19 11.84 7.95
CA LEU A 312 25.39 12.67 8.07
C LEU A 312 25.64 13.09 9.52
N GLU A 313 24.60 13.46 10.26
CA GLU A 313 24.71 13.76 11.70
C GLU A 313 25.18 12.54 12.53
N HIS A 314 24.89 11.32 12.08
CA HIS A 314 25.36 10.07 12.70
C HIS A 314 26.70 9.55 12.14
N GLY A 315 27.34 10.29 11.25
CA GLY A 315 28.69 9.97 10.75
C GLY A 315 28.71 8.94 9.61
N ALA A 316 27.70 8.95 8.75
CA ALA A 316 27.71 8.14 7.53
C ALA A 316 28.95 8.41 6.68
N ALA A 317 29.46 7.36 6.02
CA ALA A 317 30.62 7.45 5.13
C ALA A 317 30.26 8.28 3.88
N LEU A 318 30.47 9.59 3.97
CA LEU A 318 30.08 10.60 2.98
C LEU A 318 30.56 10.29 1.56
N ASN A 319 31.77 9.77 1.41
CA ASN A 319 32.42 9.46 0.13
C ASN A 319 32.55 7.93 -0.09
N ALA A 320 31.67 7.13 0.51
CA ALA A 320 31.64 5.70 0.23
C ALA A 320 31.44 5.48 -1.28
N GLN A 321 32.14 4.49 -1.84
CA GLN A 321 32.05 4.13 -3.24
C GLN A 321 31.32 2.77 -3.39
N SER A 322 30.39 2.69 -4.33
CA SER A 322 29.78 1.45 -4.81
C SER A 322 30.73 0.66 -5.70
N ASP A 323 30.30 -0.50 -6.22
CA ASP A 323 31.10 -1.29 -7.16
C ASP A 323 31.42 -0.52 -8.45
N SER A 324 30.52 0.34 -8.91
CA SER A 324 30.75 1.26 -10.04
C SER A 324 31.47 2.56 -9.65
N ASN A 325 32.09 2.61 -8.47
CA ASN A 325 32.73 3.79 -7.89
C ASN A 325 31.80 5.01 -7.68
N TYR A 326 30.48 4.83 -7.75
CA TYR A 326 29.54 5.90 -7.42
C TYR A 326 29.64 6.26 -5.94
N THR A 327 29.64 7.56 -5.65
CA THR A 327 29.45 8.08 -4.30
C THR A 327 28.00 8.56 -4.13
N PRO A 328 27.52 8.82 -2.90
CA PRO A 328 26.23 9.46 -2.69
C PRO A 328 26.04 10.77 -3.48
N LEU A 329 27.14 11.50 -3.70
CA LEU A 329 27.12 12.73 -4.51
C LEU A 329 26.91 12.44 -6.01
N HIS A 330 27.45 11.33 -6.55
CA HIS A 330 27.16 10.89 -7.92
C HIS A 330 25.67 10.56 -8.07
N GLU A 331 25.12 9.76 -7.15
CA GLU A 331 23.69 9.36 -7.15
C GLU A 331 22.75 10.58 -7.13
N ALA A 332 23.01 11.54 -6.23
CA ALA A 332 22.23 12.76 -6.12
C ALA A 332 22.35 13.64 -7.36
N SER A 333 23.56 13.71 -7.96
CA SER A 333 23.83 14.55 -9.13
C SER A 333 23.19 14.00 -10.40
N GLU A 334 23.26 12.69 -10.62
CA GLU A 334 22.64 12.02 -11.73
C GLU A 334 21.11 12.08 -11.65
N SER A 335 20.55 11.93 -10.44
CA SER A 335 19.10 11.92 -10.21
C SER A 335 18.48 13.32 -10.05
N GLY A 336 19.26 14.40 -10.16
CA GLY A 336 18.73 15.76 -10.10
C GLY A 336 18.30 16.22 -8.69
N ARG A 337 18.94 15.72 -7.63
CA ARG A 337 18.53 15.98 -6.24
C ARG A 337 19.26 17.19 -5.65
N LEU A 338 18.97 18.39 -6.12
CA LEU A 338 19.67 19.62 -5.79
C LEU A 338 19.89 19.83 -4.28
N GLU A 339 18.83 19.66 -3.47
CA GLU A 339 18.93 19.90 -2.02
C GLU A 339 19.82 18.87 -1.33
N VAL A 340 19.82 17.61 -1.81
CA VAL A 340 20.76 16.59 -1.32
C VAL A 340 22.19 16.92 -1.73
N VAL A 341 22.41 17.36 -2.97
CA VAL A 341 23.73 17.80 -3.44
C VAL A 341 24.27 18.93 -2.55
N ARG A 342 23.46 19.96 -2.25
CA ARG A 342 23.84 21.04 -1.32
C ARG A 342 24.26 20.48 0.03
N LEU A 343 23.44 19.62 0.60
CA LEU A 343 23.68 19.05 1.91
C LEU A 343 24.96 18.22 1.96
N LEU A 344 25.21 17.38 0.95
CA LEU A 344 26.44 16.59 0.85
C LEU A 344 27.68 17.49 0.70
N LEU A 345 27.61 18.55 -0.11
CA LEU A 345 28.70 19.51 -0.28
C LEU A 345 28.98 20.29 0.99
N ASP A 346 27.97 20.71 1.73
CA ASP A 346 28.11 21.42 3.00
C ASP A 346 28.79 20.54 4.07
N HIS A 347 28.67 19.21 3.96
CA HIS A 347 29.39 18.26 4.80
C HIS A 347 30.75 17.83 4.23
N GLY A 348 31.18 18.42 3.11
CA GLY A 348 32.52 18.21 2.55
C GLY A 348 32.64 17.00 1.62
N ALA A 349 31.58 16.65 0.89
CA ALA A 349 31.65 15.62 -0.15
C ALA A 349 32.69 15.99 -1.21
N ASP A 350 33.50 14.99 -1.61
CA ASP A 350 34.56 15.18 -2.61
C ASP A 350 33.98 15.19 -4.03
N VAL A 351 34.03 16.35 -4.67
CA VAL A 351 33.54 16.59 -6.03
C VAL A 351 34.44 16.02 -7.13
N GLN A 352 35.66 15.55 -6.79
CA GLN A 352 36.66 15.09 -7.74
C GLN A 352 36.69 13.57 -7.94
N ILE A 353 35.99 12.82 -7.09
CA ILE A 353 35.90 11.37 -7.23
C ILE A 353 35.29 11.05 -8.60
N ARG A 354 35.81 10.01 -9.24
CA ARG A 354 35.37 9.57 -10.55
C ARG A 354 34.72 8.18 -10.42
N ASP A 355 33.66 7.99 -11.15
CA ASP A 355 33.03 6.68 -11.32
C ASP A 355 33.88 5.74 -12.22
N GLU A 356 33.37 4.56 -12.52
CA GLU A 356 34.05 3.58 -13.37
C GLU A 356 34.25 4.05 -14.82
N ASP A 357 33.39 4.94 -15.33
CA ASP A 357 33.48 5.58 -16.63
C ASP A 357 34.41 6.82 -16.63
N GLY A 358 35.00 7.14 -15.48
CA GLY A 358 35.85 8.31 -15.29
C GLY A 358 35.11 9.63 -15.16
N LEU A 359 33.77 9.60 -14.98
CA LEU A 359 32.95 10.79 -14.84
C LEU A 359 32.91 11.27 -13.39
N THR A 360 32.90 12.58 -13.20
CA THR A 360 32.66 13.23 -11.90
C THR A 360 31.18 13.53 -11.73
N PRO A 361 30.70 13.82 -10.50
CA PRO A 361 29.32 14.26 -10.25
C PRO A 361 28.88 15.44 -11.13
N PHE A 362 29.81 16.38 -11.41
CA PHE A 362 29.58 17.50 -12.34
C PHE A 362 29.28 17.02 -13.76
N GLN A 363 30.05 16.06 -14.27
CA GLN A 363 29.87 15.53 -15.62
C GLN A 363 28.56 14.73 -15.75
N LEU A 364 28.19 13.98 -14.71
CA LEU A 364 26.90 13.29 -14.65
C LEU A 364 25.73 14.29 -14.66
N ALA A 365 25.75 15.30 -13.77
CA ALA A 365 24.72 16.35 -13.76
C ALA A 365 24.59 17.06 -15.11
N THR A 366 25.71 17.30 -15.79
CA THR A 366 25.73 17.91 -17.13
C THR A 366 25.11 17.00 -18.19
N ARG A 367 25.46 15.71 -18.15
CA ARG A 367 24.94 14.69 -19.07
C ARG A 367 23.43 14.53 -18.95
N GLU A 368 22.91 14.53 -17.72
CA GLU A 368 21.49 14.37 -17.44
C GLU A 368 20.70 15.73 -17.53
N GLY A 369 21.39 16.83 -17.82
CA GLY A 369 20.75 18.14 -18.01
C GLY A 369 20.40 18.88 -16.72
N HIS A 370 20.96 18.50 -15.59
CA HIS A 370 20.75 19.14 -14.28
C HIS A 370 21.66 20.36 -14.11
N HIS A 371 21.37 21.41 -14.85
CA HIS A 371 22.23 22.60 -14.98
C HIS A 371 22.48 23.32 -13.65
N ASP A 372 21.47 23.38 -12.77
CA ASP A 372 21.62 24.01 -11.43
C ASP A 372 22.62 23.26 -10.56
N ILE A 373 22.58 21.91 -10.61
CA ILE A 373 23.52 21.06 -9.92
C ILE A 373 24.91 21.18 -10.51
N ALA A 374 25.04 21.15 -11.83
CA ALA A 374 26.31 21.31 -12.51
C ALA A 374 26.96 22.66 -12.16
N GLN A 375 26.19 23.75 -12.15
CA GLN A 375 26.70 25.06 -11.75
C GLN A 375 27.18 25.08 -10.29
N LEU A 376 26.39 24.51 -9.38
CA LEU A 376 26.74 24.41 -7.96
C LEU A 376 28.04 23.62 -7.74
N LEU A 377 28.20 22.47 -8.41
CA LEU A 377 29.40 21.65 -8.34
C LEU A 377 30.64 22.37 -8.92
N LEU A 378 30.46 23.13 -9.99
CA LEU A 378 31.51 23.93 -10.59
C LEU A 378 31.99 25.07 -9.65
N ASP A 379 31.05 25.77 -9.01
CA ASP A 379 31.35 26.85 -8.08
C ASP A 379 32.09 26.33 -6.84
N ARG A 380 31.65 25.18 -6.30
CA ARG A 380 32.32 24.51 -5.19
C ARG A 380 33.73 24.04 -5.57
N ALA A 381 33.93 23.46 -6.74
CA ALA A 381 35.25 23.04 -7.25
C ALA A 381 36.19 24.23 -7.47
N ALA A 382 35.64 25.40 -7.78
CA ALA A 382 36.43 26.64 -7.97
C ALA A 382 36.67 27.41 -6.66
N GLY A 383 36.20 26.94 -5.51
CA GLY A 383 36.31 27.62 -4.21
C GLY A 383 35.54 28.95 -4.15
N ARG A 384 34.44 29.04 -4.88
CA ARG A 384 33.55 30.22 -4.94
C ARG A 384 32.30 29.93 -4.08
N ASP A 385 32.47 29.92 -2.78
CA ASP A 385 31.37 29.84 -1.81
C ASP A 385 30.84 31.22 -1.44
#